data_7fa4056f406961f19b4fa8e8524d6004
#
_entry.id   7fa4056f406961f19b4fa8e8524d6004
#
_cell.length_a   1.000
_cell.length_b   1.000
_cell.length_c   1.000
_cell.angle_alpha   90.00
_cell.angle_beta   90.00
_cell.angle_gamma   90.00
#
_symmetry.space_group_name_H-M   'P 1'
#
loop_
_entity.id
_entity.type
_entity.pdbx_description
1 polymer ?
#
loop_
_entity_poly.entity_id
_entity_poly.type
_entity_poly.pdbx_seq_one_letter_code
_entity_poly.pdbx_strand_id
1 'polypeptide(L)'
;MRPVIDIRNVHRIFESEAGCAHILHNVSLAVDPGEFVAITGPSGSGKSTLMNILGCLDKPTAGDYYLQGLNVAELDDDELTEVRALSIGFVFQSFNLLPRLSVIENVMLPLAYTNVPRSQREMRAVHALQACLLYTSDAADE
;
A
#
# COMPACT_ATOMS: atom_id res chain seq x y z
N MET A 1 6.01 3.50 -23.64
CA MET A 1 6.48 3.26 -22.24
C MET A 1 5.52 2.24 -21.63
N ARG A 2 5.97 1.39 -20.71
CA ARG A 2 5.03 0.50 -20.00
C ARG A 2 4.49 1.26 -18.81
N PRO A 3 3.17 1.21 -18.52
CA PRO A 3 2.60 1.82 -17.32
C PRO A 3 3.20 1.19 -16.06
N VAL A 4 3.26 1.97 -14.98
CA VAL A 4 3.67 1.50 -13.64
C VAL A 4 2.56 0.66 -13.03
N ILE A 5 1.31 1.10 -13.22
CA ILE A 5 0.09 0.38 -12.81
C ILE A 5 -0.74 0.13 -14.07
N ASP A 6 -1.19 -1.11 -14.26
CA ASP A 6 -2.09 -1.47 -15.35
C ASP A 6 -3.09 -2.52 -14.82
N ILE A 7 -4.31 -2.08 -14.52
CA ILE A 7 -5.40 -2.96 -14.10
C ILE A 7 -6.36 -3.16 -15.27
N ARG A 8 -6.78 -4.39 -15.49
CA ARG A 8 -7.59 -4.78 -16.63
C ARG A 8 -8.77 -5.61 -16.20
N ASN A 9 -9.97 -5.10 -16.48
CA ASN A 9 -11.24 -5.78 -16.21
C ASN A 9 -11.34 -6.31 -14.76
N VAL A 10 -10.87 -5.53 -13.80
CA VAL A 10 -10.81 -5.94 -12.40
C VAL A 10 -12.22 -5.93 -11.80
N HIS A 11 -12.54 -7.03 -11.14
CA HIS A 11 -13.72 -7.23 -10.32
C HIS A 11 -13.35 -7.49 -8.88
N ARG A 12 -14.15 -7.02 -7.94
CA ARG A 12 -14.05 -7.41 -6.53
C ARG A 12 -15.42 -7.73 -5.97
N ILE A 13 -15.58 -8.96 -5.55
CA ILE A 13 -16.79 -9.51 -4.97
C ILE A 13 -16.45 -9.94 -3.54
N PHE A 14 -17.26 -9.50 -2.57
CA PHE A 14 -17.21 -10.00 -1.21
C PHE A 14 -18.38 -10.94 -0.99
N GLU A 15 -18.07 -12.15 -0.54
CA GLU A 15 -19.05 -13.16 -0.16
C GLU A 15 -19.26 -13.13 1.34
N SER A 16 -20.49 -13.11 1.79
CA SER A 16 -20.89 -13.19 3.18
C SER A 16 -22.10 -14.11 3.34
N GLU A 17 -22.43 -14.49 4.56
CA GLU A 17 -23.66 -15.26 4.84
C GLU A 17 -24.93 -14.52 4.41
N ALA A 18 -24.89 -13.19 4.32
CA ALA A 18 -26.00 -12.34 3.88
C ALA A 18 -26.08 -12.20 2.35
N GLY A 19 -25.13 -12.76 1.58
CA GLY A 19 -25.09 -12.69 0.11
C GLY A 19 -23.78 -12.17 -0.44
N CYS A 20 -23.72 -11.99 -1.77
CA CYS A 20 -22.56 -11.49 -2.50
C CYS A 20 -22.70 -9.99 -2.75
N ALA A 21 -21.70 -9.20 -2.37
CA ALA A 21 -21.59 -7.79 -2.68
C ALA A 21 -20.52 -7.57 -3.77
N HIS A 22 -20.94 -7.17 -4.96
CA HIS A 22 -20.05 -6.86 -6.06
C HIS A 22 -19.64 -5.37 -5.98
N ILE A 23 -18.46 -5.09 -5.50
CA ILE A 23 -17.98 -3.73 -5.19
C ILE A 23 -17.28 -3.09 -6.39
N LEU A 24 -16.44 -3.85 -7.11
CA LEU A 24 -15.79 -3.37 -8.32
C LEU A 24 -16.30 -4.17 -9.53
N HIS A 25 -16.73 -3.45 -10.55
CA HIS A 25 -17.32 -4.00 -11.76
C HIS A 25 -16.47 -3.60 -12.97
N ASN A 26 -15.67 -4.52 -13.49
CA ASN A 26 -14.96 -4.33 -14.74
C ASN A 26 -14.12 -3.04 -14.79
N VAL A 27 -13.34 -2.78 -13.72
CA VAL A 27 -12.53 -1.57 -13.62
C VAL A 27 -11.23 -1.75 -14.36
N SER A 28 -10.89 -0.81 -15.23
CA SER A 28 -9.62 -0.76 -15.95
C SER A 28 -9.01 0.63 -15.80
N LEU A 29 -7.70 0.68 -15.51
CA LEU A 29 -6.93 1.90 -15.33
C LEU A 29 -5.48 1.62 -15.64
N ALA A 30 -4.83 2.53 -16.36
CA ALA A 30 -3.38 2.53 -16.52
C ALA A 30 -2.80 3.84 -15.96
N VAL A 31 -1.65 3.75 -15.29
CA VAL A 31 -0.92 4.88 -14.73
C VAL A 31 0.53 4.81 -15.21
N ASP A 32 0.98 5.85 -15.87
CA ASP A 32 2.33 5.96 -16.39
C ASP A 32 3.34 6.47 -15.32
N PRO A 33 4.65 6.22 -15.51
CA PRO A 33 5.68 6.76 -14.62
C PRO A 33 5.62 8.30 -14.53
N GLY A 34 5.63 8.80 -13.28
CA GLY A 34 5.58 10.25 -12.99
C GLY A 34 4.19 10.86 -13.03
N GLU A 35 3.15 10.07 -13.29
CA GLU A 35 1.78 10.53 -13.32
C GLU A 35 1.21 10.68 -11.91
N PHE A 36 0.38 11.70 -11.72
CA PHE A 36 -0.44 11.91 -10.54
C PHE A 36 -1.92 11.66 -10.87
N VAL A 37 -2.52 10.68 -10.18
CA VAL A 37 -3.90 10.26 -10.43
C VAL A 37 -4.74 10.46 -9.18
N ALA A 38 -5.92 11.07 -9.32
CA ALA A 38 -6.90 11.22 -8.25
C ALA A 38 -8.12 10.32 -8.51
N ILE A 39 -8.45 9.46 -7.54
CA ILE A 39 -9.65 8.62 -7.57
C ILE A 39 -10.75 9.31 -6.78
N THR A 40 -11.79 9.76 -7.47
CA THR A 40 -12.92 10.50 -6.90
C THR A 40 -14.22 9.74 -7.05
N GLY A 41 -15.21 10.05 -6.21
CA GLY A 41 -16.54 9.44 -6.26
C GLY A 41 -17.28 9.51 -4.92
N PRO A 42 -18.58 9.22 -4.88
CA PRO A 42 -19.38 9.23 -3.66
C PRO A 42 -18.92 8.17 -2.65
N SER A 43 -19.40 8.29 -1.40
CA SER A 43 -19.17 7.24 -0.39
C SER A 43 -19.76 5.91 -0.86
N GLY A 44 -19.05 4.81 -0.60
CA GLY A 44 -19.48 3.47 -1.02
C GLY A 44 -19.26 3.12 -2.50
N SER A 45 -18.64 3.99 -3.31
CA SER A 45 -18.35 3.70 -4.72
C SER A 45 -17.18 2.75 -4.98
N GLY A 46 -16.57 2.16 -3.94
CA GLY A 46 -15.49 1.18 -4.11
C GLY A 46 -14.08 1.78 -4.12
N LYS A 47 -13.90 3.10 -3.90
CA LYS A 47 -12.57 3.76 -3.90
C LYS A 47 -11.56 3.09 -2.97
N SER A 48 -11.94 2.84 -1.72
CA SER A 48 -11.07 2.20 -0.73
C SER A 48 -10.73 0.76 -1.13
N THR A 49 -11.68 0.04 -1.70
CA THR A 49 -11.47 -1.31 -2.23
C THR A 49 -10.46 -1.30 -3.38
N LEU A 50 -10.62 -0.35 -4.32
CA LEU A 50 -9.69 -0.17 -5.42
C LEU A 50 -8.29 0.21 -4.90
N MET A 51 -8.20 1.13 -3.94
CA MET A 51 -6.91 1.52 -3.33
C MET A 51 -6.23 0.34 -2.62
N ASN A 52 -6.98 -0.54 -1.95
CA ASN A 52 -6.42 -1.74 -1.33
C ASN A 52 -5.86 -2.71 -2.37
N ILE A 53 -6.54 -2.88 -3.50
CA ILE A 53 -6.02 -3.72 -4.61
C ILE A 53 -4.77 -3.07 -5.21
N LEU A 54 -4.80 -1.78 -5.53
CA LEU A 54 -3.64 -1.07 -6.08
C LEU A 54 -2.45 -1.10 -5.13
N GLY A 55 -2.72 -1.09 -3.82
CA GLY A 55 -1.72 -1.21 -2.78
C GLY A 55 -1.26 -2.63 -2.47
N CYS A 56 -1.71 -3.65 -3.20
CA CYS A 56 -1.42 -5.05 -2.92
C CYS A 56 -1.80 -5.46 -1.48
N LEU A 57 -2.79 -4.80 -0.86
CA LEU A 57 -3.38 -5.18 0.43
C LEU A 57 -4.53 -6.17 0.26
N ASP A 58 -5.09 -6.25 -0.94
CA ASP A 58 -6.16 -7.17 -1.31
C ASP A 58 -5.96 -7.61 -2.76
N LYS A 59 -6.59 -8.72 -3.16
CA LYS A 59 -6.55 -9.26 -4.51
C LYS A 59 -7.86 -9.02 -5.25
N PRO A 60 -7.82 -8.80 -6.55
CA PRO A 60 -9.05 -8.83 -7.35
C PRO A 60 -9.66 -10.23 -7.33
N THR A 61 -10.99 -10.31 -7.39
CA THR A 61 -11.70 -11.60 -7.55
C THR A 61 -11.56 -12.13 -8.99
N ALA A 62 -11.46 -11.21 -9.97
CA ALA A 62 -11.20 -11.52 -11.37
C ALA A 62 -10.57 -10.31 -12.06
N GLY A 63 -9.95 -10.52 -13.22
CA GLY A 63 -9.19 -9.54 -13.96
C GLY A 63 -7.70 -9.58 -13.61
N ASP A 64 -6.92 -8.75 -14.29
CA ASP A 64 -5.47 -8.69 -14.13
C ASP A 64 -5.02 -7.39 -13.48
N TYR A 65 -3.94 -7.48 -12.70
CA TYR A 65 -3.24 -6.32 -12.18
C TYR A 65 -1.74 -6.46 -12.42
N TYR A 66 -1.20 -5.61 -13.27
CA TYR A 66 0.23 -5.53 -13.54
C TYR A 66 0.84 -4.33 -12.80
N LEU A 67 1.78 -4.59 -11.90
CA LEU A 67 2.61 -3.59 -11.24
C LEU A 67 4.02 -3.66 -11.85
N GLN A 68 4.44 -2.59 -12.53
CA GLN A 68 5.71 -2.54 -13.27
C GLN A 68 5.91 -3.73 -14.23
N GLY A 69 4.82 -4.26 -14.77
CA GLY A 69 4.81 -5.40 -15.69
C GLY A 69 4.75 -6.79 -15.06
N LEU A 70 4.77 -6.89 -13.71
CA LEU A 70 4.54 -8.13 -12.97
C LEU A 70 3.04 -8.30 -12.70
N ASN A 71 2.44 -9.44 -13.07
CA ASN A 71 1.04 -9.74 -12.74
C ASN A 71 0.91 -10.11 -11.26
N VAL A 72 0.51 -9.14 -10.44
CA VAL A 72 0.39 -9.33 -8.99
C VAL A 72 -0.93 -10.03 -8.58
N ALA A 73 -1.88 -10.17 -9.50
CA ALA A 73 -3.12 -10.90 -9.22
C ALA A 73 -2.89 -12.41 -9.05
N GLU A 74 -1.82 -12.94 -9.64
CA GLU A 74 -1.46 -14.36 -9.61
C GLU A 74 -0.53 -14.74 -8.45
N LEU A 75 0.07 -13.75 -7.78
CA LEU A 75 1.03 -13.97 -6.69
C LEU A 75 0.34 -14.53 -5.44
N ASP A 76 1.07 -15.30 -4.64
CA ASP A 76 0.62 -15.69 -3.32
C ASP A 76 0.76 -14.53 -2.29
N ASP A 77 0.37 -14.77 -1.05
CA ASP A 77 0.33 -13.71 -0.03
C ASP A 77 1.73 -13.29 0.45
N ASP A 78 2.70 -14.21 0.41
CA ASP A 78 4.09 -13.93 0.78
C ASP A 78 4.77 -13.11 -0.33
N GLU A 79 4.57 -13.48 -1.58
CA GLU A 79 5.05 -12.75 -2.76
C GLU A 79 4.44 -11.35 -2.83
N LEU A 80 3.14 -11.20 -2.57
CA LEU A 80 2.49 -9.88 -2.49
C LEU A 80 3.06 -9.02 -1.38
N THR A 81 3.40 -9.62 -0.24
CA THR A 81 4.03 -8.90 0.88
C THR A 81 5.40 -8.38 0.49
N GLU A 82 6.19 -9.16 -0.24
CA GLU A 82 7.49 -8.72 -0.75
C GLU A 82 7.35 -7.59 -1.78
N VAL A 83 6.47 -7.74 -2.76
CA VAL A 83 6.19 -6.71 -3.77
C VAL A 83 5.74 -5.42 -3.12
N ARG A 84 4.82 -5.48 -2.15
CA ARG A 84 4.34 -4.32 -1.40
C ARG A 84 5.49 -3.61 -0.66
N ALA A 85 6.34 -4.37 0.02
CA ALA A 85 7.46 -3.81 0.79
C ALA A 85 8.51 -3.11 -0.10
N LEU A 86 8.69 -3.56 -1.34
CA LEU A 86 9.73 -3.06 -2.23
C LEU A 86 9.24 -1.99 -3.21
N SER A 87 7.95 -2.02 -3.59
CA SER A 87 7.46 -1.25 -4.74
C SER A 87 6.38 -0.23 -4.38
N ILE A 88 5.81 -0.27 -3.17
CA ILE A 88 4.66 0.56 -2.80
C ILE A 88 4.94 1.31 -1.49
N GLY A 89 4.66 2.61 -1.48
CA GLY A 89 4.62 3.43 -0.28
C GLY A 89 3.19 3.86 0.03
N PHE A 90 2.76 3.70 1.29
CA PHE A 90 1.45 4.11 1.76
C PHE A 90 1.50 5.36 2.62
N VAL A 91 0.56 6.27 2.39
CA VAL A 91 0.20 7.32 3.32
C VAL A 91 -1.24 7.09 3.76
N PHE A 92 -1.43 6.73 5.03
CA PHE A 92 -2.74 6.41 5.58
C PHE A 92 -3.48 7.65 6.08
N GLN A 93 -4.79 7.67 5.91
CA GLN A 93 -5.65 8.71 6.46
C GLN A 93 -5.67 8.70 8.01
N SER A 94 -5.58 7.53 8.62
CA SER A 94 -5.63 7.30 10.07
C SER A 94 -4.26 6.88 10.57
N PHE A 95 -3.26 7.63 10.47
CA PHE A 95 -1.86 7.44 10.90
C PHE A 95 -1.37 5.96 11.02
N ASN A 96 -2.17 5.01 11.43
CA ASN A 96 -1.90 3.57 11.62
C ASN A 96 -0.66 3.30 12.50
N LEU A 97 -0.45 4.17 13.50
CA LEU A 97 0.64 4.04 14.45
C LEU A 97 0.27 3.04 15.56
N LEU A 98 1.26 2.31 16.03
CA LEU A 98 1.14 1.47 17.20
C LEU A 98 1.38 2.32 18.46
N PRO A 99 0.34 2.58 19.29
CA PRO A 99 0.42 3.57 20.38
C PRO A 99 1.36 3.16 21.52
N ARG A 100 1.77 1.88 21.56
CA ARG A 100 2.71 1.36 22.57
C ARG A 100 4.18 1.49 22.16
N LEU A 101 4.44 1.92 20.92
CA LEU A 101 5.78 2.09 20.37
C LEU A 101 6.10 3.57 20.27
N SER A 102 7.36 3.93 20.50
CA SER A 102 7.87 5.26 20.22
C SER A 102 7.80 5.58 18.72
N VAL A 103 8.02 6.84 18.36
CA VAL A 103 8.05 7.30 16.96
C VAL A 103 9.11 6.52 16.17
N ILE A 104 10.32 6.39 16.71
CA ILE A 104 11.42 5.65 16.08
C ILE A 104 11.04 4.18 15.88
N GLU A 105 10.45 3.54 16.89
CA GLU A 105 10.05 2.13 16.80
C GLU A 105 8.94 1.92 15.76
N ASN A 106 7.98 2.83 15.64
CA ASN A 106 6.97 2.79 14.58
C ASN A 106 7.61 2.87 13.20
N VAL A 107 8.60 3.76 12.99
CA VAL A 107 9.31 3.90 11.72
C VAL A 107 10.25 2.71 11.46
N MET A 108 10.78 2.09 12.51
CA MET A 108 11.63 0.89 12.39
C MET A 108 10.83 -0.37 12.06
N LEU A 109 9.56 -0.43 12.43
CA LEU A 109 8.75 -1.65 12.31
C LEU A 109 8.73 -2.24 10.90
N PRO A 110 8.50 -1.48 9.82
CA PRO A 110 8.57 -2.01 8.45
C PRO A 110 9.93 -2.60 8.09
N LEU A 111 11.01 -2.04 8.62
CA LEU A 111 12.36 -2.53 8.36
C LEU A 111 12.62 -3.91 8.98
N ALA A 112 11.79 -4.35 9.94
CA ALA A 112 11.90 -5.69 10.50
C ALA A 112 11.49 -6.78 9.51
N TYR A 113 10.66 -6.45 8.54
CA TYR A 113 10.16 -7.34 7.48
C TYR A 113 10.95 -7.22 6.17
N THR A 114 12.07 -6.50 6.18
CA THR A 114 12.98 -6.35 5.06
C THR A 114 14.34 -6.96 5.39
N ASN A 115 15.21 -7.10 4.38
CA ASN A 115 16.59 -7.59 4.55
C ASN A 115 17.56 -6.57 5.20
N VAL A 116 17.05 -5.55 5.88
CA VAL A 116 17.85 -4.54 6.57
C VAL A 116 18.38 -5.11 7.89
N PRO A 117 19.71 -5.20 8.09
CA PRO A 117 20.32 -5.66 9.35
C PRO A 117 19.81 -4.84 10.54
N ARG A 118 19.58 -5.52 11.67
CA ARG A 118 19.06 -4.88 12.89
C ARG A 118 19.90 -3.67 13.32
N SER A 119 21.22 -3.74 13.17
CA SER A 119 22.16 -2.66 13.50
C SER A 119 22.03 -1.40 12.65
N GLN A 120 21.34 -1.47 11.50
CA GLN A 120 21.13 -0.33 10.60
C GLN A 120 19.72 0.26 10.67
N ARG A 121 18.78 -0.42 11.33
CA ARG A 121 17.35 -0.01 11.30
C ARG A 121 17.12 1.32 11.98
N GLU A 122 17.71 1.52 13.15
CA GLU A 122 17.58 2.76 13.91
C GLU A 122 18.15 3.96 13.13
N MET A 123 19.37 3.84 12.60
CA MET A 123 19.98 4.89 11.79
C MET A 123 19.11 5.25 10.55
N ARG A 124 18.53 4.27 9.88
CA ARG A 124 17.64 4.51 8.74
C ARG A 124 16.35 5.18 9.17
N ALA A 125 15.79 4.79 10.31
CA ALA A 125 14.58 5.41 10.86
C ALA A 125 14.82 6.88 11.23
N VAL A 126 15.92 7.18 11.92
CA VAL A 126 16.33 8.55 12.25
C VAL A 126 16.51 9.39 10.98
N HIS A 127 17.20 8.86 9.98
CA HIS A 127 17.39 9.57 8.71
C HIS A 127 16.06 9.85 7.99
N ALA A 128 15.13 8.91 7.99
CA ALA A 128 13.79 9.10 7.42
C ALA A 128 12.99 10.18 8.17
N LEU A 129 13.03 10.19 9.51
CA LEU A 129 12.38 11.19 10.34
C LEU A 129 12.98 12.59 10.11
N GLN A 130 14.29 12.70 9.98
CA GLN A 130 14.96 13.95 9.65
C GLN A 130 14.55 14.48 8.28
N ALA A 131 14.45 13.61 7.27
CA ALA A 131 14.00 13.97 5.93
C ALA A 131 12.55 14.49 5.91
N CYS A 132 11.70 13.99 6.81
CA CYS A 132 10.31 14.46 6.98
C CYS A 132 10.19 15.69 7.89
N LEU A 133 11.30 16.29 8.37
CA LEU A 133 11.32 17.39 9.33
C LEU A 133 10.61 17.07 10.67
N LEU A 134 10.37 15.80 10.95
CA LEU A 134 9.74 15.34 12.19
C LEU A 134 10.75 15.13 13.34
N TYR A 135 12.02 15.21 13.03
CA TYR A 135 13.10 15.12 14.00
C TYR A 135 13.65 16.53 14.31
N THR A 136 12.83 17.38 14.89
CA THR A 136 13.28 18.58 15.57
C THR A 136 13.31 18.30 17.07
N SER A 137 14.22 18.91 17.79
CA SER A 137 14.54 18.66 19.20
C SER A 137 13.36 18.71 20.18
N ASP A 138 12.24 19.26 19.76
CA ASP A 138 11.06 19.47 20.61
C ASP A 138 10.00 18.34 20.50
N ALA A 139 10.15 17.42 19.55
CA ALA A 139 9.21 16.31 19.38
C ALA A 139 9.71 14.98 19.99
N ALA A 140 10.90 14.97 20.58
CA ALA A 140 11.52 13.79 21.16
C ALA A 140 11.23 13.63 22.66
N ASP A 141 10.60 14.63 23.31
CA ASP A 141 10.39 14.68 24.77
C ASP A 141 8.90 14.57 25.20
N GLU A 142 7.97 14.20 24.29
CA GLU A 142 6.58 13.91 24.65
C GLU A 142 6.18 12.44 24.38
#